data_e4b8219ced9fe49e37c3ede872b7d98f
#
_entry.id   e4b8219ced9fe49e37c3ede872b7d98f
#
_cell.length_a   1.000
_cell.length_b   1.000
_cell.length_c   1.000
_cell.angle_alpha   90.00
_cell.angle_beta   90.00
_cell.angle_gamma   90.00
#
_symmetry.space_group_name_H-M   'P 1'
#
loop_
_entity.id
_entity.type
_entity.pdbx_description
1 polymer ?
#
loop_
_entity_poly.entity_id
_entity_poly.type
_entity_poly.pdbx_seq_one_letter_code
_entity_poly.pdbx_strand_id
1 'polypeptide(L)'
;IFNETETIFADEIDYDKSKNILTGKGNIVLEKLDEKIKVFSEELIYLKNTEIIILDKSVKIELDEKFLFSAKKVTYDKNKNKIDISDKFKFIDNLGNEISSKKAVFLFNKKLIKLKSVKMIDKLNNNYFFENAIFDFGTNEMIADDVKIDFSKKSFGNDENDPRLRGN
;
A
#
# COMPACT_ATOMS: atom_id res chain seq x y z
N ILE A 1 -20.78 2.60 14.46
CA ILE A 1 -19.90 2.70 15.65
C ILE A 1 -18.76 3.72 15.38
N PHE A 2 -18.85 4.48 14.35
CA PHE A 2 -17.78 5.39 13.94
C PHE A 2 -18.37 6.77 13.75
N ASN A 3 -17.50 7.79 13.67
CA ASN A 3 -17.95 9.14 13.38
C ASN A 3 -18.58 9.21 11.97
N GLU A 4 -19.18 10.31 11.60
CA GLU A 4 -19.91 10.47 10.33
C GLU A 4 -19.07 10.20 9.08
N THR A 5 -17.74 10.11 9.20
CA THR A 5 -16.78 9.96 8.09
C THR A 5 -16.16 8.58 7.99
N GLU A 6 -16.32 7.71 9.01
CA GLU A 6 -15.74 6.36 9.01
C GLU A 6 -16.82 5.29 9.20
N THR A 7 -16.84 4.29 8.34
CA THR A 7 -17.75 3.15 8.45
C THR A 7 -17.00 1.83 8.30
N ILE A 8 -17.47 0.79 9.00
CA ILE A 8 -17.01 -0.59 8.83
C ILE A 8 -18.22 -1.48 8.59
N PHE A 9 -18.14 -2.27 7.53
CA PHE A 9 -19.05 -3.37 7.22
C PHE A 9 -18.30 -4.70 7.32
N ALA A 10 -18.99 -5.75 7.73
CA ALA A 10 -18.50 -7.13 7.73
C ALA A 10 -19.71 -8.07 7.78
N ASP A 11 -19.54 -9.32 7.34
CA ASP A 11 -20.60 -10.33 7.44
C ASP A 11 -20.89 -10.69 8.91
N GLU A 12 -19.82 -10.76 9.72
CA GLU A 12 -19.90 -11.05 11.16
C GLU A 12 -19.09 -10.02 11.95
N ILE A 13 -19.66 -9.49 13.01
CA ILE A 13 -18.98 -8.59 13.94
C ILE A 13 -19.21 -9.08 15.37
N ASP A 14 -18.13 -9.25 16.12
CA ASP A 14 -18.15 -9.54 17.56
C ASP A 14 -17.43 -8.44 18.35
N TYR A 15 -17.92 -8.12 19.55
CA TYR A 15 -17.31 -7.12 20.43
C TYR A 15 -17.11 -7.63 21.84
N ASP A 16 -15.86 -7.93 22.19
CA ASP A 16 -15.44 -8.24 23.56
C ASP A 16 -15.33 -6.93 24.38
N LYS A 17 -16.38 -6.65 25.16
CA LYS A 17 -16.43 -5.45 26.02
C LYS A 17 -15.35 -5.45 27.10
N SER A 18 -14.94 -6.62 27.60
CA SER A 18 -13.95 -6.73 28.67
C SER A 18 -12.56 -6.34 28.20
N LYS A 19 -12.23 -6.61 26.96
CA LYS A 19 -10.94 -6.30 26.33
C LYS A 19 -10.97 -5.05 25.47
N ASN A 20 -12.15 -4.50 25.19
CA ASN A 20 -12.34 -3.44 24.21
C ASN A 20 -11.81 -3.80 22.80
N ILE A 21 -12.08 -5.03 22.36
CA ILE A 21 -11.67 -5.54 21.05
C ILE A 21 -12.92 -5.81 20.20
N LEU A 22 -12.96 -5.23 19.00
CA LEU A 22 -13.94 -5.59 17.99
C LEU A 22 -13.24 -6.46 16.94
N THR A 23 -13.86 -7.58 16.58
CA THR A 23 -13.42 -8.47 15.49
C THR A 23 -14.47 -8.50 14.39
N GLY A 24 -14.03 -8.53 13.14
CA GLY A 24 -14.87 -8.69 11.97
C GLY A 24 -14.38 -9.84 11.09
N LYS A 25 -15.31 -10.53 10.43
CA LYS A 25 -15.03 -11.61 9.48
C LYS A 25 -15.93 -11.51 8.27
N GLY A 26 -15.37 -11.90 7.12
CA GLY A 26 -16.05 -11.95 5.83
C GLY A 26 -16.39 -10.58 5.27
N ASN A 27 -16.09 -10.37 4.00
CA ASN A 27 -16.45 -9.20 3.19
C ASN A 27 -16.28 -7.84 3.91
N ILE A 28 -15.14 -7.68 4.61
CA ILE A 28 -14.90 -6.46 5.36
C ILE A 28 -14.68 -5.31 4.40
N VAL A 29 -15.40 -4.21 4.62
CA VAL A 29 -15.21 -2.93 3.95
C VAL A 29 -15.06 -1.84 5.01
N LEU A 30 -13.91 -1.19 5.04
CA LEU A 30 -13.66 0.00 5.83
C LEU A 30 -13.62 1.21 4.88
N GLU A 31 -14.46 2.18 5.13
CA GLU A 31 -14.50 3.42 4.34
C GLU A 31 -14.14 4.61 5.22
N LYS A 32 -13.32 5.51 4.66
CA LYS A 32 -12.98 6.81 5.25
C LYS A 32 -13.22 7.88 4.19
N LEU A 33 -14.39 8.51 4.28
CA LEU A 33 -14.93 9.38 3.23
C LEU A 33 -14.13 10.66 3.05
N ASP A 34 -13.66 11.26 4.13
CA ASP A 34 -12.86 12.50 4.13
C ASP A 34 -11.50 12.35 3.43
N GLU A 35 -10.93 11.15 3.46
CA GLU A 35 -9.66 10.84 2.79
C GLU A 35 -9.85 10.04 1.49
N LYS A 36 -11.09 9.74 1.11
CA LYS A 36 -11.44 8.91 -0.05
C LYS A 36 -10.70 7.57 -0.06
N ILE A 37 -10.63 6.94 1.10
CA ILE A 37 -10.00 5.63 1.29
C ILE A 37 -11.08 4.58 1.44
N LYS A 38 -10.91 3.47 0.73
CA LYS A 38 -11.71 2.28 0.87
C LYS A 38 -10.80 1.06 1.00
N VAL A 39 -11.01 0.29 2.05
CA VAL A 39 -10.18 -0.90 2.33
C VAL A 39 -11.05 -2.13 2.40
N PHE A 40 -10.63 -3.18 1.70
CA PHE A 40 -11.28 -4.48 1.69
C PHE A 40 -10.38 -5.51 2.35
N SER A 41 -10.94 -6.42 3.14
CA SER A 41 -10.21 -7.58 3.68
C SER A 41 -11.19 -8.70 4.08
N GLU A 42 -10.67 -9.83 4.54
CA GLU A 42 -11.49 -10.94 5.05
C GLU A 42 -11.52 -10.98 6.58
N GLU A 43 -10.52 -10.41 7.24
CA GLU A 43 -10.43 -10.37 8.70
C GLU A 43 -10.06 -8.97 9.20
N LEU A 44 -10.68 -8.57 10.30
CA LEU A 44 -10.44 -7.30 11.00
C LEU A 44 -10.33 -7.54 12.50
N ILE A 45 -9.37 -6.86 13.12
CA ILE A 45 -9.27 -6.70 14.57
C ILE A 45 -9.11 -5.21 14.86
N TYR A 46 -9.99 -4.63 15.64
CA TYR A 46 -9.88 -3.26 16.12
C TYR A 46 -9.62 -3.22 17.61
N LEU A 47 -8.44 -2.76 17.99
CA LEU A 47 -8.00 -2.57 19.38
C LEU A 47 -8.41 -1.15 19.81
N LYS A 48 -9.60 -0.98 20.36
CA LYS A 48 -10.17 0.34 20.68
C LYS A 48 -9.35 1.15 21.68
N ASN A 49 -8.68 0.50 22.64
CA ASN A 49 -7.86 1.19 23.63
C ASN A 49 -6.63 1.89 23.04
N THR A 50 -6.13 1.39 21.92
CA THR A 50 -4.93 1.92 21.23
C THR A 50 -5.25 2.55 19.90
N GLU A 51 -6.52 2.52 19.47
CA GLU A 51 -6.97 3.02 18.17
C GLU A 51 -6.23 2.36 16.98
N ILE A 52 -5.91 1.06 17.09
CA ILE A 52 -5.22 0.29 16.07
C ILE A 52 -6.20 -0.66 15.38
N ILE A 53 -6.27 -0.60 14.06
CA ILE A 53 -6.99 -1.54 13.22
C ILE A 53 -5.99 -2.44 12.50
N ILE A 54 -6.19 -3.74 12.59
CA ILE A 54 -5.43 -4.76 11.88
C ILE A 54 -6.36 -5.42 10.87
N LEU A 55 -5.97 -5.39 9.61
CA LEU A 55 -6.67 -6.04 8.51
C LEU A 55 -5.77 -7.15 7.97
N ASP A 56 -6.34 -8.33 7.76
CA ASP A 56 -5.60 -9.51 7.32
C ASP A 56 -6.36 -10.26 6.22
N LYS A 57 -5.63 -11.04 5.44
CA LYS A 57 -6.10 -11.82 4.29
C LYS A 57 -6.61 -10.94 3.14
N SER A 58 -5.81 -10.92 2.06
CA SER A 58 -6.19 -10.29 0.78
C SER A 58 -6.61 -8.83 0.90
N VAL A 59 -5.83 -8.03 1.62
CA VAL A 59 -6.15 -6.61 1.81
C VAL A 59 -5.97 -5.84 0.49
N LYS A 60 -7.02 -5.11 0.10
CA LYS A 60 -6.97 -4.15 -1.01
C LYS A 60 -7.29 -2.77 -0.46
N ILE A 61 -6.54 -1.76 -0.91
CA ILE A 61 -6.74 -0.36 -0.52
C ILE A 61 -6.98 0.44 -1.79
N GLU A 62 -8.14 1.05 -1.90
CA GLU A 62 -8.46 2.04 -2.93
C GLU A 62 -8.26 3.44 -2.35
N LEU A 63 -7.53 4.30 -3.05
CA LEU A 63 -7.27 5.67 -2.66
C LEU A 63 -7.64 6.62 -3.80
N ASP A 64 -8.55 7.57 -3.51
CA ASP A 64 -9.00 8.63 -4.43
C ASP A 64 -9.49 8.07 -5.80
N GLU A 65 -10.02 6.83 -5.82
CA GLU A 65 -10.46 6.11 -7.03
C GLU A 65 -9.37 5.97 -8.13
N LYS A 66 -8.14 6.34 -7.83
CA LYS A 66 -7.01 6.37 -8.78
C LYS A 66 -5.98 5.29 -8.52
N PHE A 67 -5.76 4.97 -7.25
CA PHE A 67 -4.73 4.03 -6.85
C PHE A 67 -5.36 2.79 -6.21
N LEU A 68 -4.95 1.63 -6.69
CA LEU A 68 -5.30 0.34 -6.12
C LEU A 68 -4.04 -0.34 -5.60
N PHE A 69 -3.99 -0.52 -4.28
CA PHE A 69 -2.91 -1.20 -3.60
C PHE A 69 -3.36 -2.58 -3.13
N SER A 70 -2.43 -3.52 -3.08
CA SER A 70 -2.68 -4.84 -2.52
C SER A 70 -1.60 -5.23 -1.51
N ALA A 71 -2.04 -5.88 -0.43
CA ALA A 71 -1.18 -6.36 0.64
C ALA A 71 -1.77 -7.63 1.26
N LYS A 72 -0.96 -8.39 2.00
CA LYS A 72 -1.45 -9.53 2.76
C LYS A 72 -2.07 -9.07 4.09
N LYS A 73 -1.37 -8.17 4.78
CA LYS A 73 -1.73 -7.64 6.09
C LYS A 73 -1.41 -6.17 6.19
N VAL A 74 -2.29 -5.43 6.85
CA VAL A 74 -2.21 -3.99 7.03
C VAL A 74 -2.47 -3.65 8.50
N THR A 75 -1.71 -2.73 9.07
CA THR A 75 -1.96 -2.17 10.39
C THR A 75 -2.18 -0.66 10.25
N TYR A 76 -3.35 -0.18 10.63
CA TYR A 76 -3.71 1.23 10.62
C TYR A 76 -3.71 1.78 12.06
N ASP A 77 -2.81 2.71 12.34
CA ASP A 77 -2.75 3.49 13.58
C ASP A 77 -3.55 4.79 13.35
N LYS A 78 -4.76 4.85 13.90
CA LYS A 78 -5.68 5.98 13.74
C LYS A 78 -5.12 7.25 14.39
N ASN A 79 -4.46 7.13 15.54
CA ASN A 79 -3.89 8.28 16.24
C ASN A 79 -2.78 8.96 15.45
N LYS A 80 -2.04 8.20 14.65
CA LYS A 80 -0.93 8.71 13.81
C LYS A 80 -1.35 8.95 12.36
N ASN A 81 -2.57 8.57 12.01
CA ASN A 81 -3.06 8.56 10.63
C ASN A 81 -2.07 7.89 9.67
N LYS A 82 -1.64 6.68 10.05
CA LYS A 82 -0.53 5.94 9.44
C LYS A 82 -0.92 4.50 9.16
N ILE A 83 -0.65 4.02 7.95
CA ILE A 83 -0.75 2.60 7.62
C ILE A 83 0.64 2.00 7.49
N ASP A 84 0.88 0.90 8.20
CA ASP A 84 2.07 0.06 8.09
C ASP A 84 1.72 -1.25 7.37
N ILE A 85 2.50 -1.58 6.34
CA ILE A 85 2.44 -2.83 5.59
C ILE A 85 3.80 -3.50 5.67
N SER A 86 3.86 -4.68 6.28
CA SER A 86 5.12 -5.39 6.53
C SER A 86 5.37 -6.58 5.60
N ASP A 87 4.48 -6.84 4.64
CA ASP A 87 4.59 -7.97 3.73
C ASP A 87 3.95 -7.67 2.37
N LYS A 88 4.71 -7.93 1.29
CA LYS A 88 4.27 -7.98 -0.12
C LYS A 88 3.26 -6.90 -0.53
N PHE A 89 3.69 -5.68 -0.48
CA PHE A 89 2.94 -4.55 -1.01
C PHE A 89 3.10 -4.44 -2.53
N LYS A 90 2.01 -4.17 -3.23
CA LYS A 90 2.00 -3.96 -4.69
C LYS A 90 1.00 -2.88 -5.08
N PHE A 91 1.33 -2.12 -6.10
CA PHE A 91 0.40 -1.21 -6.78
C PHE A 91 0.83 -0.93 -8.22
N ILE A 92 -0.07 -0.33 -9.00
CA ILE A 92 0.19 0.19 -10.33
C ILE A 92 0.01 1.70 -10.26
N ASP A 93 1.01 2.44 -10.73
CA ASP A 93 0.94 3.90 -10.78
C ASP A 93 0.13 4.41 -11.98
N ASN A 94 -0.10 5.72 -12.06
CA ASN A 94 -0.86 6.35 -13.15
C ASN A 94 -0.19 6.20 -14.53
N LEU A 95 1.10 5.91 -14.57
CA LEU A 95 1.87 5.65 -15.79
C LEU A 95 1.77 4.18 -16.22
N GLY A 96 1.19 3.31 -15.38
CA GLY A 96 1.05 1.88 -15.59
C GLY A 96 2.31 1.09 -15.24
N ASN A 97 3.19 1.65 -14.42
CA ASN A 97 4.31 0.90 -13.85
C ASN A 97 3.82 0.01 -12.72
N GLU A 98 4.28 -1.24 -12.69
CA GLU A 98 4.02 -2.16 -11.59
C GLU A 98 5.07 -1.98 -10.50
N ILE A 99 4.65 -1.58 -9.31
CA ILE A 99 5.54 -1.35 -8.18
C ILE A 99 5.25 -2.38 -7.09
N SER A 100 6.30 -3.00 -6.58
CA SER A 100 6.22 -3.94 -5.45
C SER A 100 7.31 -3.63 -4.43
N SER A 101 7.00 -3.85 -3.15
CA SER A 101 7.97 -3.68 -2.07
C SER A 101 7.76 -4.69 -0.93
N LYS A 102 8.79 -4.89 -0.11
CA LYS A 102 8.69 -5.73 1.08
C LYS A 102 8.01 -5.02 2.25
N LYS A 103 8.13 -3.69 2.31
CA LYS A 103 7.51 -2.85 3.34
C LYS A 103 7.00 -1.56 2.73
N ALA A 104 5.84 -1.12 3.18
CA ALA A 104 5.30 0.18 2.83
C ALA A 104 4.74 0.87 4.07
N VAL A 105 4.89 2.20 4.12
CA VAL A 105 4.32 3.05 5.16
C VAL A 105 3.61 4.21 4.50
N PHE A 106 2.29 4.28 4.66
CA PHE A 106 1.49 5.41 4.22
C PHE A 106 1.46 6.49 5.30
N LEU A 107 1.72 7.72 4.89
CA LEU A 107 1.65 8.93 5.72
C LEU A 107 0.62 9.86 5.06
N PHE A 108 -0.66 9.67 5.37
CA PHE A 108 -1.76 10.37 4.70
C PHE A 108 -1.66 11.89 4.82
N ASN A 109 -1.31 12.41 6.00
CA ASN A 109 -1.13 13.85 6.21
C ASN A 109 -0.07 14.48 5.30
N LYS A 110 0.84 13.68 4.75
CA LYS A 110 1.93 14.11 3.85
C LYS A 110 1.72 13.68 2.41
N LYS A 111 0.67 12.91 2.13
CA LYS A 111 0.42 12.26 0.83
C LYS A 111 1.60 11.41 0.33
N LEU A 112 2.34 10.77 1.24
CA LEU A 112 3.56 10.02 0.95
C LEU A 112 3.40 8.54 1.26
N ILE A 113 4.03 7.70 0.43
CA ILE A 113 4.27 6.29 0.70
C ILE A 113 5.77 6.07 0.75
N LYS A 114 6.28 5.62 1.91
CA LYS A 114 7.67 5.18 2.04
C LYS A 114 7.75 3.70 1.75
N LEU A 115 8.64 3.30 0.88
CA LEU A 115 8.82 1.94 0.40
C LEU A 115 10.22 1.44 0.73
N LYS A 116 10.37 0.14 0.99
CA LYS A 116 11.68 -0.50 1.23
C LYS A 116 11.81 -1.79 0.43
N SER A 117 12.99 -2.01 -0.16
CA SER A 117 13.30 -3.13 -1.05
C SER A 117 12.28 -3.18 -2.20
N VAL A 118 12.36 -2.20 -3.06
CA VAL A 118 11.39 -1.94 -4.12
C VAL A 118 11.83 -2.57 -5.43
N LYS A 119 10.88 -3.15 -6.14
CA LYS A 119 11.01 -3.48 -7.55
C LYS A 119 9.91 -2.76 -8.32
N MET A 120 10.29 -2.04 -9.36
CA MET A 120 9.36 -1.45 -10.33
C MET A 120 9.60 -2.07 -11.71
N ILE A 121 8.52 -2.29 -12.45
CA ILE A 121 8.56 -2.73 -13.85
C ILE A 121 7.77 -1.71 -14.65
N ASP A 122 8.39 -1.11 -15.66
CA ASP A 122 7.72 -0.16 -16.56
C ASP A 122 7.01 -0.87 -17.73
N LYS A 123 6.28 -0.12 -18.54
CA LYS A 123 5.57 -0.64 -19.73
C LYS A 123 6.48 -1.23 -20.81
N LEU A 124 7.78 -0.90 -20.80
CA LEU A 124 8.78 -1.46 -21.71
C LEU A 124 9.45 -2.71 -21.14
N ASN A 125 8.97 -3.19 -19.96
CA ASN A 125 9.55 -4.30 -19.20
C ASN A 125 10.99 -4.02 -18.70
N ASN A 126 11.39 -2.76 -18.53
CA ASN A 126 12.59 -2.45 -17.79
C ASN A 126 12.37 -2.71 -16.31
N ASN A 127 13.37 -3.28 -15.62
CA ASN A 127 13.29 -3.55 -14.20
C ASN A 127 14.16 -2.54 -13.44
N TYR A 128 13.56 -1.90 -12.46
CA TYR A 128 14.21 -0.96 -11.54
C TYR A 128 14.19 -1.56 -10.14
N PHE A 129 15.31 -1.48 -9.44
CA PHE A 129 15.45 -1.94 -8.07
C PHE A 129 15.98 -0.80 -7.22
N PHE A 130 15.33 -0.59 -6.06
CA PHE A 130 15.69 0.47 -5.12
C PHE A 130 15.75 -0.12 -3.71
N GLU A 131 16.70 0.30 -2.89
CA GLU A 131 16.67 -0.09 -1.47
C GLU A 131 15.56 0.67 -0.75
N ASN A 132 15.46 1.98 -0.96
CA ASN A 132 14.37 2.80 -0.45
C ASN A 132 13.77 3.66 -1.56
N ALA A 133 12.48 3.94 -1.44
CA ALA A 133 11.79 4.90 -2.29
C ALA A 133 10.72 5.65 -1.51
N ILE A 134 10.43 6.87 -1.94
CA ILE A 134 9.30 7.67 -1.48
C ILE A 134 8.46 7.99 -2.69
N PHE A 135 7.20 7.58 -2.66
CA PHE A 135 6.20 7.91 -3.66
C PHE A 135 5.26 8.97 -3.11
N ASP A 136 5.14 10.09 -3.82
CA ASP A 136 4.15 11.14 -3.54
C ASP A 136 2.91 10.88 -4.38
N PHE A 137 1.82 10.44 -3.75
CA PHE A 137 0.58 10.16 -4.46
C PHE A 137 -0.26 11.42 -4.75
N GLY A 138 0.17 12.58 -4.26
CA GLY A 138 -0.40 13.87 -4.64
C GLY A 138 0.11 14.38 -5.98
N THR A 139 1.43 14.20 -6.24
CA THR A 139 2.09 14.63 -7.49
C THR A 139 2.33 13.48 -8.47
N ASN A 140 2.22 12.23 -8.02
CA ASN A 140 2.59 11.01 -8.75
C ASN A 140 4.08 10.95 -9.09
N GLU A 141 4.92 11.44 -8.19
CA GLU A 141 6.38 11.44 -8.33
C GLU A 141 7.01 10.42 -7.37
N MET A 142 8.12 9.83 -7.78
CA MET A 142 8.90 8.91 -6.95
C MET A 142 10.36 9.36 -6.88
N ILE A 143 10.90 9.38 -5.66
CA ILE A 143 12.32 9.57 -5.37
C ILE A 143 12.85 8.28 -4.76
N ALA A 144 13.99 7.80 -5.23
CA ALA A 144 14.58 6.55 -4.78
C ALA A 144 16.09 6.68 -4.63
N ASP A 145 16.66 5.83 -3.78
CA ASP A 145 18.11 5.67 -3.60
C ASP A 145 18.57 4.25 -3.98
N ASP A 146 19.88 4.06 -4.09
CA ASP A 146 20.51 2.79 -4.45
C ASP A 146 19.88 2.15 -5.69
N VAL A 147 19.85 2.92 -6.77
CA VAL A 147 19.15 2.56 -8.00
C VAL A 147 19.96 1.57 -8.83
N LYS A 148 19.34 0.44 -9.18
CA LYS A 148 19.83 -0.47 -10.22
C LYS A 148 18.76 -0.60 -11.28
N ILE A 149 19.13 -0.47 -12.56
CA ILE A 149 18.24 -0.62 -13.69
C ILE A 149 18.74 -1.75 -14.58
N ASP A 150 17.88 -2.72 -14.85
CA ASP A 150 18.09 -3.76 -15.85
C ASP A 150 17.14 -3.45 -17.02
N PHE A 151 17.68 -2.97 -18.12
CA PHE A 151 16.88 -2.63 -19.30
C PHE A 151 16.43 -3.87 -20.06
N SER A 152 15.23 -3.84 -20.62
CA SER A 152 14.76 -4.88 -21.51
C SER A 152 15.56 -4.88 -22.81
N LYS A 153 15.77 -6.05 -23.41
CA LYS A 153 16.51 -6.19 -24.68
C LYS A 153 15.98 -5.30 -25.81
N LYS A 154 14.71 -4.94 -25.77
CA LYS A 154 14.05 -4.08 -26.77
C LYS A 154 14.29 -2.58 -26.55
N SER A 155 14.77 -2.16 -25.39
CA SER A 155 14.89 -0.74 -25.05
C SER A 155 15.94 0.01 -25.91
N PHE A 156 16.90 -0.70 -26.49
CA PHE A 156 17.99 -0.12 -27.29
C PHE A 156 18.08 -0.68 -28.71
N GLY A 157 17.06 -1.41 -29.17
CA GLY A 157 16.97 -1.88 -30.55
C GLY A 157 18.00 -2.95 -30.96
N ASN A 158 18.79 -3.47 -30.02
CA ASN A 158 19.78 -4.52 -30.25
C ASN A 158 19.68 -5.62 -29.21
N ASP A 159 19.38 -6.84 -29.66
CA ASP A 159 19.19 -8.01 -28.79
C ASP A 159 20.48 -8.52 -28.13
N GLU A 160 21.65 -8.06 -28.60
CA GLU A 160 22.97 -8.50 -28.09
C GLU A 160 23.48 -7.64 -26.91
N ASN A 161 22.91 -6.46 -26.68
CA ASN A 161 23.31 -5.58 -25.59
C ASN A 161 22.35 -5.71 -24.40
N ASP A 162 22.90 -5.97 -23.23
CA ASP A 162 22.21 -5.99 -21.93
C ASP A 162 22.72 -4.80 -21.08
N PRO A 163 22.27 -3.56 -21.37
CA PRO A 163 22.75 -2.39 -20.66
C PRO A 163 22.19 -2.33 -19.23
N ARG A 164 23.07 -2.02 -18.30
CA ARG A 164 22.75 -1.89 -16.89
C ARG A 164 23.27 -0.57 -16.36
N LEU A 165 22.44 0.12 -15.56
CA LEU A 165 22.83 1.31 -14.83
C LEU A 165 22.74 1.06 -13.33
N ARG A 166 23.71 1.59 -12.60
CA ARG A 166 23.72 1.64 -11.12
C ARG A 166 24.06 3.06 -10.70
N GLY A 167 23.38 3.57 -9.71
CA GLY A 167 23.64 4.86 -9.08
C GLY A 167 23.39 4.78 -7.59
N ASN A 168 24.13 5.59 -6.84
CA ASN A 168 23.94 5.76 -5.39
C ASN A 168 23.01 6.93 -5.13
#